data_b90455188487988e87a026983109ece4
#
_entry.id   b90455188487988e87a026983109ece4
#
_cell.length_a   1.000
_cell.length_b   1.000
_cell.length_c   1.000
_cell.angle_alpha   90.00
_cell.angle_beta   90.00
_cell.angle_gamma   90.00
#
_symmetry.space_group_name_H-M   'P 1'
#
loop_
_entity.id
_entity.type
_entity.pdbx_description
1 polymer ?
#
loop_
_entity_poly.entity_id
_entity_poly.type
_entity_poly.pdbx_seq_one_letter_code
_entity_poly.pdbx_strand_id
1 'polypeptide(L)'
;MTTTSAHGTDAPAAQVPDYPMPRAARCPFDPPPALHALQDQAPISRVRLWDGSTPWLVTRYEDTRALLADPRISSESDLPHYPHLSPAQKERRRQSRTFINMDDPEHARLRRMVTAAFSIRRVEALRPAIQKIVDGLIDTMLAGPKPVDLVQAFALPVPSLVICELLGVPYADHDFFQANSKILVKTTSTVEQARVATQQ
;
A
#
# COMPACT_ATOMS: atom_id res chain seq x y z
N MET A 1 -14.95 58.47 -26.90
CA MET A 1 -15.36 57.18 -26.41
C MET A 1 -14.19 56.21 -26.58
N THR A 2 -13.40 56.07 -25.52
CA THR A 2 -12.16 55.28 -25.50
C THR A 2 -12.45 53.96 -24.79
N THR A 3 -12.49 52.86 -25.56
CA THR A 3 -12.68 51.50 -25.00
C THR A 3 -11.33 50.99 -24.53
N THR A 4 -11.18 50.86 -23.21
CA THR A 4 -10.03 50.22 -22.55
C THR A 4 -10.22 48.71 -22.63
N SER A 5 -9.40 48.03 -23.44
CA SER A 5 -9.29 46.58 -23.47
C SER A 5 -8.55 46.09 -22.20
N ALA A 6 -9.23 45.38 -21.32
CA ALA A 6 -8.60 44.69 -20.22
C ALA A 6 -7.89 43.43 -20.73
N HIS A 7 -6.55 43.45 -20.71
CA HIS A 7 -5.72 42.26 -20.89
C HIS A 7 -5.89 41.38 -19.66
N GLY A 8 -6.62 40.30 -19.80
CA GLY A 8 -6.59 39.20 -18.83
C GLY A 8 -5.20 38.55 -18.85
N THR A 9 -4.44 38.70 -17.77
CA THR A 9 -3.23 37.94 -17.52
C THR A 9 -3.63 36.48 -17.30
N ASP A 10 -3.44 35.66 -18.35
CA ASP A 10 -3.48 34.21 -18.23
C ASP A 10 -2.41 33.76 -17.21
N ALA A 11 -2.82 33.41 -16.01
CA ALA A 11 -1.94 32.77 -15.05
C ALA A 11 -1.52 31.43 -15.65
N PRO A 12 -0.20 31.07 -15.64
CA PRO A 12 0.26 29.81 -16.19
C PRO A 12 -0.50 28.66 -15.53
N ALA A 13 -1.13 27.81 -16.32
CA ALA A 13 -1.83 26.63 -15.84
C ALA A 13 -0.88 25.83 -14.93
N ALA A 14 -1.21 25.73 -13.65
CA ALA A 14 -0.39 25.03 -12.67
C ALA A 14 -0.08 23.64 -13.19
N GLN A 15 1.20 23.33 -13.40
CA GLN A 15 1.62 22.03 -13.90
C GLN A 15 1.21 20.96 -12.92
N VAL A 16 0.47 19.95 -13.41
CA VAL A 16 0.07 18.79 -12.63
C VAL A 16 1.33 17.99 -12.26
N PRO A 17 1.70 17.88 -10.97
CA PRO A 17 2.93 17.21 -10.57
C PRO A 17 2.86 15.70 -10.80
N ASP A 18 4.01 15.09 -11.09
CA ASP A 18 4.12 13.64 -11.23
C ASP A 18 4.03 12.94 -9.87
N TYR A 19 3.42 11.75 -9.85
CA TYR A 19 3.28 10.92 -8.66
C TYR A 19 3.69 9.46 -8.99
N PRO A 20 4.46 8.77 -8.12
CA PRO A 20 4.99 9.22 -6.82
C PRO A 20 6.02 10.34 -6.92
N MET A 21 5.99 11.24 -5.95
CA MET A 21 6.93 12.35 -5.87
C MET A 21 8.29 11.88 -5.35
N PRO A 22 9.42 12.54 -5.75
CA PRO A 22 10.74 12.23 -5.21
C PRO A 22 10.79 12.40 -3.69
N ARG A 23 11.39 11.43 -2.99
CA ARG A 23 11.62 11.52 -1.54
C ARG A 23 12.61 12.62 -1.21
N ALA A 24 12.58 13.09 0.05
CA ALA A 24 13.56 14.03 0.56
C ALA A 24 14.97 13.45 0.45
N ALA A 25 15.90 14.24 -0.12
CA ALA A 25 17.26 13.75 -0.41
C ALA A 25 18.09 13.47 0.86
N ARG A 26 17.75 14.13 1.99
CA ARG A 26 18.54 14.07 3.22
C ARG A 26 18.00 13.09 4.26
N CYS A 27 16.73 12.75 4.20
CA CYS A 27 16.09 11.85 5.18
C CYS A 27 15.13 10.89 4.47
N PRO A 28 15.41 9.58 4.46
CA PRO A 28 14.55 8.61 3.81
C PRO A 28 13.20 8.41 4.53
N PHE A 29 13.07 8.92 5.76
CA PHE A 29 11.85 8.85 6.57
C PHE A 29 10.92 10.04 6.36
N ASP A 30 11.44 11.15 5.82
CA ASP A 30 10.62 12.31 5.54
C ASP A 30 9.75 12.08 4.30
N PRO A 31 8.49 12.53 4.32
CA PRO A 31 7.68 12.55 3.12
C PRO A 31 8.27 13.47 2.06
N PRO A 32 7.92 13.29 0.77
CA PRO A 32 8.33 14.21 -0.27
C PRO A 32 7.98 15.66 0.10
N PRO A 33 8.91 16.63 -0.01
CA PRO A 33 8.64 18.03 0.34
C PRO A 33 7.44 18.63 -0.40
N ALA A 34 7.21 18.21 -1.65
CA ALA A 34 6.06 18.64 -2.44
C ALA A 34 4.71 18.19 -1.85
N LEU A 35 4.66 17.09 -1.09
CA LEU A 35 3.43 16.67 -0.40
C LEU A 35 3.04 17.62 0.71
N HIS A 36 4.01 18.18 1.46
CA HIS A 36 3.72 19.17 2.49
C HIS A 36 3.11 20.44 1.87
N ALA A 37 3.68 20.92 0.78
CA ALA A 37 3.14 22.07 0.07
C ALA A 37 1.70 21.83 -0.42
N LEU A 38 1.41 20.65 -0.96
CA LEU A 38 0.06 20.28 -1.38
C LEU A 38 -0.89 20.18 -0.18
N GLN A 39 -0.46 19.59 0.93
CA GLN A 39 -1.27 19.45 2.14
C GLN A 39 -1.72 20.81 2.69
N ASP A 40 -0.85 21.82 2.63
CA ASP A 40 -1.13 23.15 3.13
C ASP A 40 -1.96 24.00 2.15
N GLN A 41 -1.64 23.96 0.86
CA GLN A 41 -2.15 24.89 -0.13
C GLN A 41 -3.26 24.30 -1.01
N ALA A 42 -3.20 23.01 -1.34
CA ALA A 42 -4.13 22.33 -2.23
C ALA A 42 -4.32 20.87 -1.82
N PRO A 43 -4.96 20.61 -0.65
CA PRO A 43 -5.03 19.28 -0.05
C PRO A 43 -5.77 18.23 -0.90
N ILE A 44 -6.60 18.67 -1.83
CA ILE A 44 -7.22 17.85 -2.87
C ILE A 44 -6.76 18.41 -4.21
N SER A 45 -5.84 17.72 -4.87
CA SER A 45 -5.19 18.19 -6.09
C SER A 45 -5.01 17.06 -7.12
N ARG A 46 -4.84 17.44 -8.38
CA ARG A 46 -4.51 16.45 -9.42
C ARG A 46 -3.03 16.11 -9.37
N VAL A 47 -2.73 14.84 -9.63
CA VAL A 47 -1.36 14.35 -9.85
C VAL A 47 -1.31 13.50 -11.10
N ARG A 48 -0.17 13.42 -11.79
CA ARG A 48 0.01 12.61 -12.98
C ARG A 48 0.65 11.28 -12.63
N LEU A 49 0.02 10.18 -13.07
CA LEU A 49 0.56 8.84 -12.94
C LEU A 49 1.42 8.44 -14.15
N TRP A 50 2.06 7.29 -14.03
CA TRP A 50 2.94 6.69 -15.05
C TRP A 50 2.28 6.49 -16.41
N ASP A 51 0.96 6.32 -16.48
CA ASP A 51 0.18 6.14 -17.72
C ASP A 51 -0.41 7.45 -18.27
N GLY A 52 -0.03 8.60 -17.72
CA GLY A 52 -0.52 9.91 -18.08
C GLY A 52 -1.87 10.27 -17.48
N SER A 53 -2.54 9.36 -16.79
CA SER A 53 -3.80 9.66 -16.08
C SER A 53 -3.58 10.66 -14.95
N THR A 54 -4.61 11.45 -14.64
CA THR A 54 -4.52 12.53 -13.65
C THR A 54 -5.57 12.39 -12.54
N PRO A 55 -5.45 11.37 -11.66
CA PRO A 55 -6.37 11.21 -10.54
C PRO A 55 -6.22 12.32 -9.49
N TRP A 56 -7.17 12.36 -8.56
CA TRP A 56 -7.10 13.21 -7.39
C TRP A 56 -6.20 12.60 -6.32
N LEU A 57 -5.31 13.40 -5.77
CA LEU A 57 -4.53 13.11 -4.57
C LEU A 57 -5.16 13.85 -3.40
N VAL A 58 -5.40 13.13 -2.32
CA VAL A 58 -5.95 13.67 -1.06
C VAL A 58 -4.87 13.55 0.01
N THR A 59 -4.51 14.66 0.66
CA THR A 59 -3.36 14.73 1.57
C THR A 59 -3.72 15.03 3.02
N ARG A 60 -4.92 15.51 3.33
CA ARG A 60 -5.36 15.75 4.70
C ARG A 60 -6.07 14.54 5.29
N TYR A 61 -5.84 14.30 6.57
CA TYR A 61 -6.43 13.19 7.32
C TYR A 61 -7.96 13.24 7.33
N GLU A 62 -8.54 14.41 7.59
CA GLU A 62 -9.99 14.61 7.67
C GLU A 62 -10.68 14.29 6.35
N ASP A 63 -10.12 14.78 5.25
CA ASP A 63 -10.64 14.54 3.89
C ASP A 63 -10.53 13.05 3.53
N THR A 64 -9.37 12.43 3.81
CA THR A 64 -9.16 11.00 3.58
C THR A 64 -10.14 10.16 4.39
N ARG A 65 -10.33 10.48 5.67
CA ARG A 65 -11.27 9.77 6.54
C ARG A 65 -12.72 9.91 6.06
N ALA A 66 -13.11 11.11 5.64
CA ALA A 66 -14.44 11.35 5.11
C ALA A 66 -14.69 10.55 3.82
N LEU A 67 -13.74 10.56 2.89
CA LEU A 67 -13.86 9.82 1.63
C LEU A 67 -13.88 8.30 1.85
N LEU A 68 -13.05 7.76 2.73
CA LEU A 68 -13.03 6.32 3.03
C LEU A 68 -14.32 5.82 3.71
N ALA A 69 -15.08 6.71 4.33
CA ALA A 69 -16.37 6.40 4.95
C ALA A 69 -17.57 6.67 4.02
N ASP A 70 -17.36 7.30 2.86
CA ASP A 70 -18.42 7.67 1.94
C ASP A 70 -18.81 6.48 1.04
N PRO A 71 -20.06 5.99 1.08
CA PRO A 71 -20.49 4.84 0.28
C PRO A 71 -20.51 5.09 -1.24
N ARG A 72 -20.30 6.32 -1.68
CA ARG A 72 -20.18 6.68 -3.11
C ARG A 72 -18.76 6.44 -3.65
N ILE A 73 -17.79 6.24 -2.77
CA ILE A 73 -16.40 5.94 -3.15
C ILE A 73 -16.27 4.43 -3.35
N SER A 74 -15.95 4.05 -4.57
CA SER A 74 -15.76 2.66 -4.96
C SER A 74 -14.30 2.21 -4.79
N SER A 75 -14.08 0.97 -4.36
CA SER A 75 -12.78 0.29 -4.35
C SER A 75 -12.58 -0.65 -5.54
N GLU A 76 -13.54 -0.73 -6.45
CA GLU A 76 -13.50 -1.58 -7.64
C GLU A 76 -12.36 -1.19 -8.58
N SER A 77 -11.33 -2.06 -8.66
CA SER A 77 -10.13 -1.79 -9.48
C SER A 77 -10.33 -1.94 -10.99
N ASP A 78 -11.47 -2.52 -11.39
CA ASP A 78 -11.83 -2.72 -12.80
C ASP A 78 -12.59 -1.53 -13.40
N LEU A 79 -12.95 -0.54 -12.59
CA LEU A 79 -13.61 0.65 -13.07
C LEU A 79 -12.70 1.45 -14.03
N PRO A 80 -13.27 2.05 -15.09
CA PRO A 80 -12.53 2.96 -15.94
C PRO A 80 -11.86 4.07 -15.10
N HIS A 81 -10.60 4.37 -15.42
CA HIS A 81 -9.82 5.43 -14.74
C HIS A 81 -9.44 5.13 -13.28
N TYR A 82 -9.54 3.87 -12.81
CA TYR A 82 -8.99 3.50 -11.51
C TYR A 82 -7.48 3.81 -11.47
N PRO A 83 -6.98 4.50 -10.42
CA PRO A 83 -5.60 4.98 -10.37
C PRO A 83 -4.61 3.89 -10.00
N HIS A 84 -4.13 3.12 -10.97
CA HIS A 84 -3.07 2.14 -10.74
C HIS A 84 -1.71 2.84 -10.60
N LEU A 85 -0.97 2.55 -9.53
CA LEU A 85 0.32 3.20 -9.24
C LEU A 85 1.47 2.66 -10.08
N SER A 86 1.30 1.51 -10.74
CA SER A 86 2.31 0.92 -11.64
C SER A 86 1.70 -0.06 -12.64
N PRO A 87 2.40 -0.35 -13.78
CA PRO A 87 1.98 -1.37 -14.72
C PRO A 87 1.80 -2.75 -14.08
N ALA A 88 2.73 -3.13 -13.19
CA ALA A 88 2.69 -4.41 -12.47
C ALA A 88 1.46 -4.52 -11.55
N GLN A 89 1.09 -3.42 -10.86
CA GLN A 89 -0.12 -3.38 -10.06
C GLN A 89 -1.38 -3.54 -10.91
N LYS A 90 -1.44 -2.84 -12.05
CA LYS A 90 -2.57 -2.94 -12.99
C LYS A 90 -2.75 -4.37 -13.48
N GLU A 91 -1.68 -5.03 -13.91
CA GLU A 91 -1.74 -6.39 -14.41
C GLU A 91 -2.14 -7.40 -13.31
N ARG A 92 -1.57 -7.29 -12.13
CA ARG A 92 -1.93 -8.15 -10.98
C ARG A 92 -3.41 -8.02 -10.62
N ARG A 93 -3.97 -6.80 -10.62
CA ARG A 93 -5.39 -6.56 -10.34
C ARG A 93 -6.32 -7.22 -11.35
N ARG A 94 -5.91 -7.23 -12.62
CA ARG A 94 -6.65 -7.92 -13.69
C ARG A 94 -6.65 -9.43 -13.52
N GLN A 95 -5.55 -10.01 -13.02
CA GLN A 95 -5.38 -11.47 -12.86
C GLN A 95 -6.01 -11.99 -11.57
N SER A 96 -6.03 -11.21 -10.50
CA SER A 96 -6.49 -11.66 -9.19
C SER A 96 -7.40 -10.60 -8.54
N ARG A 97 -8.70 -10.84 -8.64
CA ARG A 97 -9.71 -10.04 -7.96
C ARG A 97 -9.87 -10.53 -6.53
N THR A 98 -9.57 -9.68 -5.56
CA THR A 98 -9.73 -9.96 -4.13
C THR A 98 -10.86 -9.12 -3.55
N PHE A 99 -11.46 -9.56 -2.44
CA PHE A 99 -12.59 -8.83 -1.83
C PHE A 99 -12.22 -7.41 -1.33
N ILE A 100 -10.93 -7.10 -1.15
CA ILE A 100 -10.43 -5.76 -0.81
C ILE A 100 -10.74 -4.75 -1.94
N ASN A 101 -10.90 -5.25 -3.19
CA ASN A 101 -11.17 -4.43 -4.37
C ASN A 101 -12.58 -4.70 -4.90
N MET A 102 -13.52 -4.91 -4.00
CA MET A 102 -14.94 -5.10 -4.30
C MET A 102 -15.74 -4.14 -3.45
N ASP A 103 -16.86 -3.71 -3.97
CA ASP A 103 -17.85 -2.94 -3.23
C ASP A 103 -18.93 -3.86 -2.63
N ASP A 104 -19.75 -3.32 -1.76
CA ASP A 104 -20.91 -4.02 -1.23
C ASP A 104 -21.97 -4.26 -2.33
N PRO A 105 -22.69 -5.38 -2.30
CA PRO A 105 -22.80 -6.36 -1.22
C PRO A 105 -21.75 -7.49 -1.23
N GLU A 106 -20.96 -7.63 -2.29
CA GLU A 106 -20.02 -8.75 -2.43
C GLU A 106 -18.88 -8.68 -1.44
N HIS A 107 -18.30 -7.50 -1.24
CA HIS A 107 -17.30 -7.27 -0.20
C HIS A 107 -17.79 -7.73 1.17
N ALA A 108 -18.96 -7.24 1.61
CA ALA A 108 -19.51 -7.61 2.90
C ALA A 108 -19.77 -9.11 3.04
N ARG A 109 -20.21 -9.79 1.96
CA ARG A 109 -20.41 -11.23 1.95
C ARG A 109 -19.12 -12.01 2.18
N LEU A 110 -18.07 -11.70 1.44
CA LEU A 110 -16.78 -12.38 1.54
C LEU A 110 -16.06 -12.05 2.85
N ARG A 111 -16.11 -10.78 3.30
CA ARG A 111 -15.53 -10.35 4.56
C ARG A 111 -16.15 -11.08 5.77
N ARG A 112 -17.48 -11.30 5.77
CA ARG A 112 -18.14 -12.08 6.82
C ARG A 112 -17.60 -13.49 6.94
N MET A 113 -17.25 -14.15 5.83
CA MET A 113 -16.72 -15.52 5.85
C MET A 113 -15.40 -15.62 6.61
N VAL A 114 -14.55 -14.59 6.57
CA VAL A 114 -13.25 -14.58 7.23
C VAL A 114 -13.26 -13.92 8.62
N THR A 115 -14.29 -13.15 8.94
CA THR A 115 -14.35 -12.35 10.19
C THR A 115 -14.17 -13.20 11.45
N ALA A 116 -14.71 -14.42 11.48
CA ALA A 116 -14.58 -15.30 12.64
C ALA A 116 -13.13 -15.74 12.91
N ALA A 117 -12.29 -15.84 11.86
CA ALA A 117 -10.88 -16.16 11.98
C ALA A 117 -10.06 -15.00 12.61
N PHE A 118 -10.53 -13.77 12.46
CA PHE A 118 -9.87 -12.55 12.95
C PHE A 118 -10.56 -11.95 14.19
N SER A 119 -11.31 -12.78 14.93
CA SER A 119 -11.93 -12.33 16.19
C SER A 119 -10.87 -11.99 17.25
N ILE A 120 -11.17 -11.01 18.12
CA ILE A 120 -10.28 -10.57 19.21
C ILE A 120 -9.78 -11.77 20.03
N ARG A 121 -10.68 -12.71 20.36
CA ARG A 121 -10.31 -13.93 21.11
C ARG A 121 -9.26 -14.77 20.38
N ARG A 122 -9.37 -14.95 19.05
CA ARG A 122 -8.38 -15.71 18.26
C ARG A 122 -7.06 -14.96 18.15
N VAL A 123 -7.10 -13.66 17.94
CA VAL A 123 -5.89 -12.82 17.88
C VAL A 123 -5.14 -12.85 19.22
N GLU A 124 -5.84 -12.74 20.35
CA GLU A 124 -5.24 -12.85 21.68
C GLU A 124 -4.66 -14.26 21.94
N ALA A 125 -5.27 -15.30 21.43
CA ALA A 125 -4.76 -16.65 21.54
C ALA A 125 -3.43 -16.90 20.81
N LEU A 126 -3.07 -16.05 19.83
CA LEU A 126 -1.78 -16.11 19.14
C LEU A 126 -0.62 -15.53 19.98
N ARG A 127 -0.90 -14.77 21.06
CA ARG A 127 0.13 -14.08 21.84
C ARG A 127 1.27 -14.99 22.31
N PRO A 128 1.03 -16.19 22.85
CA PRO A 128 2.12 -17.09 23.27
C PRO A 128 2.99 -17.58 22.09
N ALA A 129 2.37 -17.87 20.93
CA ALA A 129 3.09 -18.27 19.72
C ALA A 129 3.94 -17.11 19.18
N ILE A 130 3.38 -15.91 19.15
CA ILE A 130 4.10 -14.69 18.76
C ILE A 130 5.29 -14.44 19.68
N GLN A 131 5.10 -14.57 21.00
CA GLN A 131 6.20 -14.41 21.96
C GLN A 131 7.33 -15.40 21.68
N LYS A 132 7.00 -16.68 21.45
CA LYS A 132 8.00 -17.71 21.11
C LYS A 132 8.77 -17.38 19.82
N ILE A 133 8.09 -16.87 18.80
CA ILE A 133 8.73 -16.42 17.56
C ILE A 133 9.71 -15.29 17.84
N VAL A 134 9.27 -14.28 18.60
CA VAL A 134 10.08 -13.11 18.95
C VAL A 134 11.31 -13.52 19.74
N ASP A 135 11.15 -14.33 20.78
CA ASP A 135 12.25 -14.79 21.62
C ASP A 135 13.28 -15.59 20.81
N GLY A 136 12.83 -16.52 19.96
CA GLY A 136 13.73 -17.32 19.13
C GLY A 136 14.52 -16.49 18.11
N LEU A 137 13.92 -15.44 17.54
CA LEU A 137 14.63 -14.51 16.64
C LEU A 137 15.64 -13.65 17.40
N ILE A 138 15.32 -13.21 18.61
CA ILE A 138 16.25 -12.47 19.48
C ILE A 138 17.45 -13.36 19.86
N ASP A 139 17.21 -14.60 20.28
CA ASP A 139 18.27 -15.55 20.63
C ASP A 139 19.20 -15.80 19.44
N THR A 140 18.63 -15.97 18.25
CA THR A 140 19.40 -16.13 17.00
C THR A 140 20.27 -14.92 16.71
N MET A 141 19.72 -13.70 16.86
CA MET A 141 20.50 -12.47 16.67
C MET A 141 21.61 -12.31 17.72
N LEU A 142 21.35 -12.70 18.97
CA LEU A 142 22.34 -12.61 20.06
C LEU A 142 23.50 -13.58 19.83
N ALA A 143 23.23 -14.78 19.33
CA ALA A 143 24.23 -15.81 19.04
C ALA A 143 25.01 -15.57 17.73
N GLY A 144 24.46 -14.75 16.80
CA GLY A 144 25.04 -14.52 15.49
C GLY A 144 26.11 -13.43 15.42
N PRO A 145 26.68 -13.20 14.23
CA PRO A 145 27.67 -12.15 13.99
C PRO A 145 27.06 -10.75 14.15
N LYS A 146 27.91 -9.77 14.50
CA LYS A 146 27.52 -8.37 14.71
C LYS A 146 28.40 -7.46 13.85
N PRO A 147 27.85 -6.37 13.30
CA PRO A 147 26.45 -5.89 13.42
C PRO A 147 25.45 -6.78 12.68
N VAL A 148 24.17 -6.76 13.09
CA VAL A 148 23.07 -7.49 12.45
C VAL A 148 22.14 -6.53 11.72
N ASP A 149 21.65 -6.92 10.55
CA ASP A 149 20.56 -6.21 9.85
C ASP A 149 19.24 -6.51 10.56
N LEU A 150 18.74 -5.56 11.33
CA LEU A 150 17.52 -5.69 12.12
C LEU A 150 16.28 -5.95 11.26
N VAL A 151 16.25 -5.41 10.03
CA VAL A 151 15.11 -5.62 9.12
C VAL A 151 15.06 -7.08 8.69
N GLN A 152 16.18 -7.65 8.24
CA GLN A 152 16.24 -9.02 7.75
C GLN A 152 16.15 -10.04 8.90
N ALA A 153 16.77 -9.75 10.03
CA ALA A 153 16.85 -10.70 11.13
C ALA A 153 15.63 -10.70 12.07
N PHE A 154 14.83 -9.61 12.06
CA PHE A 154 13.75 -9.45 13.03
C PHE A 154 12.48 -8.83 12.44
N ALA A 155 12.56 -7.60 11.89
CA ALA A 155 11.37 -6.83 11.54
C ALA A 155 10.55 -7.47 10.39
N LEU A 156 11.20 -8.19 9.47
CA LEU A 156 10.54 -8.92 8.39
C LEU A 156 10.09 -10.33 8.81
N PRO A 157 10.90 -11.15 9.50
CA PRO A 157 10.48 -12.48 9.93
C PRO A 157 9.30 -12.47 10.91
N VAL A 158 9.25 -11.58 11.89
CA VAL A 158 8.17 -11.56 12.90
C VAL A 158 6.78 -11.54 12.26
N PRO A 159 6.38 -10.52 11.48
CA PRO A 159 5.05 -10.50 10.89
C PRO A 159 4.82 -11.65 9.89
N SER A 160 5.85 -12.05 9.15
CA SER A 160 5.75 -13.13 8.18
C SER A 160 5.42 -14.47 8.85
N LEU A 161 6.11 -14.82 9.92
CA LEU A 161 5.85 -16.05 10.70
C LEU A 161 4.51 -16.01 11.43
N VAL A 162 4.09 -14.84 11.92
CA VAL A 162 2.76 -14.65 12.52
C VAL A 162 1.64 -14.88 11.50
N ILE A 163 1.83 -14.42 10.26
CA ILE A 163 0.86 -14.68 9.18
C ILE A 163 0.84 -16.18 8.85
N CYS A 164 1.98 -16.85 8.77
CA CYS A 164 2.05 -18.30 8.57
C CYS A 164 1.30 -19.06 9.66
N GLU A 165 1.51 -18.69 10.92
CA GLU A 165 0.81 -19.28 12.07
C GLU A 165 -0.72 -19.07 11.98
N LEU A 166 -1.15 -17.85 11.64
CA LEU A 166 -2.56 -17.50 11.49
C LEU A 166 -3.25 -18.29 10.35
N LEU A 167 -2.52 -18.52 9.25
CA LEU A 167 -3.04 -19.22 8.06
C LEU A 167 -2.83 -20.73 8.13
N GLY A 168 -2.11 -21.25 9.12
CA GLY A 168 -1.78 -22.67 9.22
C GLY A 168 -0.75 -23.14 8.20
N VAL A 169 0.14 -22.25 7.73
CA VAL A 169 1.24 -22.58 6.81
C VAL A 169 2.33 -23.31 7.61
N PRO A 170 2.78 -24.51 7.15
CA PRO A 170 3.86 -25.22 7.83
C PRO A 170 5.14 -24.38 7.93
N TYR A 171 5.84 -24.50 9.07
CA TYR A 171 7.08 -23.75 9.28
C TYR A 171 8.14 -24.02 8.19
N ALA A 172 8.16 -25.21 7.63
CA ALA A 172 9.07 -25.59 6.55
C ALA A 172 8.89 -24.73 5.28
N ASP A 173 7.70 -24.20 5.07
CA ASP A 173 7.34 -23.42 3.87
C ASP A 173 7.44 -21.90 4.07
N HIS A 174 7.91 -21.44 5.25
CA HIS A 174 7.93 -20.01 5.58
C HIS A 174 8.88 -19.20 4.68
N ASP A 175 10.03 -19.74 4.29
CA ASP A 175 10.98 -19.07 3.39
C ASP A 175 10.37 -18.85 2.01
N PHE A 176 9.68 -19.85 1.50
CA PHE A 176 8.94 -19.77 0.23
C PHE A 176 7.84 -18.72 0.31
N PHE A 177 7.02 -18.74 1.36
CA PHE A 177 5.97 -17.75 1.59
C PHE A 177 6.53 -16.33 1.68
N GLN A 178 7.62 -16.15 2.42
CA GLN A 178 8.26 -14.85 2.62
C GLN A 178 8.84 -14.30 1.30
N ALA A 179 9.51 -15.14 0.52
CA ALA A 179 10.09 -14.75 -0.76
C ALA A 179 9.02 -14.27 -1.75
N ASN A 180 7.92 -15.01 -1.87
CA ASN A 180 6.81 -14.65 -2.76
C ASN A 180 6.06 -13.39 -2.28
N SER A 181 5.77 -13.29 -0.98
CA SER A 181 5.13 -12.10 -0.40
C SER A 181 5.95 -10.83 -0.63
N LYS A 182 7.28 -10.91 -0.52
CA LYS A 182 8.18 -9.79 -0.79
C LYS A 182 8.07 -9.28 -2.23
N ILE A 183 7.93 -10.17 -3.21
CA ILE A 183 7.76 -9.81 -4.63
C ILE A 183 6.40 -9.11 -4.84
N LEU A 184 5.34 -9.63 -4.24
CA LEU A 184 3.98 -9.11 -4.39
C LEU A 184 3.81 -7.69 -3.80
N VAL A 185 4.50 -7.39 -2.71
CA VAL A 185 4.43 -6.06 -2.04
C VAL A 185 5.35 -5.03 -2.69
N LYS A 186 6.42 -5.46 -3.37
CA LYS A 186 7.41 -4.56 -3.95
C LYS A 186 6.84 -3.77 -5.13
N THR A 187 6.80 -2.44 -5.01
CA THR A 187 6.28 -1.54 -6.07
C THR A 187 7.16 -1.47 -7.32
N THR A 188 8.43 -1.90 -7.22
CA THR A 188 9.40 -1.95 -8.33
C THR A 188 9.49 -3.32 -8.99
N SER A 189 8.65 -4.29 -8.60
CA SER A 189 8.60 -5.60 -9.27
C SER A 189 8.13 -5.46 -10.72
N THR A 190 8.73 -6.26 -11.61
CA THR A 190 8.28 -6.32 -13.00
C THR A 190 6.93 -7.07 -13.08
N VAL A 191 6.20 -6.86 -14.20
CA VAL A 191 4.95 -7.58 -14.47
C VAL A 191 5.16 -9.09 -14.42
N GLU A 192 6.27 -9.59 -15.02
CA GLU A 192 6.59 -11.02 -15.04
C GLU A 192 6.90 -11.57 -13.64
N GLN A 193 7.68 -10.85 -12.83
CA GLN A 193 7.93 -11.24 -11.44
C GLN A 193 6.64 -11.34 -10.62
N ALA A 194 5.75 -10.36 -10.77
CA ALA A 194 4.47 -10.35 -10.09
C ALA A 194 3.57 -11.52 -10.55
N ARG A 195 3.56 -11.83 -11.86
CA ARG A 195 2.81 -12.95 -12.43
C ARG A 195 3.27 -14.29 -11.87
N VAL A 196 4.57 -14.55 -11.87
CA VAL A 196 5.15 -15.80 -11.35
C VAL A 196 4.81 -15.96 -9.85
N ALA A 197 4.98 -14.90 -9.04
CA ALA A 197 4.69 -14.96 -7.61
C ALA A 197 3.18 -15.13 -7.27
N THR A 198 2.28 -14.83 -8.19
CA THR A 198 0.83 -15.02 -8.01
C THR A 198 0.39 -16.46 -8.36
N GLN A 199 1.17 -17.17 -9.19
CA GLN A 199 0.85 -18.53 -9.64
C GLN A 199 1.44 -19.63 -8.74
N GLN A 200 2.35 -19.29 -7.84
CA GLN A 200 2.96 -20.18 -6.86
C GLN A 200 2.18 -20.19 -5.55
#